data_3375ea388f5e9b232f3f7b77c4986df1
#
_entry.id   3375ea388f5e9b232f3f7b77c4986df1
#
_cell.length_a   1.000
_cell.length_b   1.000
_cell.length_c   1.000
_cell.angle_alpha   90.00
_cell.angle_beta   90.00
_cell.angle_gamma   90.00
#
_symmetry.space_group_name_H-M   'P 1'
#
loop_
_entity.id
_entity.type
_entity.pdbx_description
1 polymer ?
#
loop_
_entity_poly.entity_id
_entity_poly.type
_entity_poly.pdbx_seq_one_letter_code
_entity_poly.pdbx_strand_id
1 'polypeptide(L)'
;MEDGDAGFGYGAPEHKLGIKGSPTRELYFDNCEIPESRRVGDEGEGFKIALRTLDHTRVTIAAQALGIAQGALDYSLGYVKERRQFGKAIADFQGLQFMIADMAMKLEAARQLTYAAAARSERAMHGETVADLTFFSSACKTMASDVAMSVTTDAVQLLGGYGYVNDYPVERMMRDAKITQIYEGTNQIQRMVMARQLLK
;
A
#
# COMPACT_ATOMS: atom_id res chain seq x y z
N MET A 1 -6.60 -15.16 -19.31
CA MET A 1 -7.75 -16.03 -19.06
C MET A 1 -8.92 -15.18 -18.73
N GLU A 2 -10.10 -15.62 -19.09
CA GLU A 2 -11.34 -14.87 -18.94
C GLU A 2 -12.37 -15.73 -18.22
N ASP A 3 -13.33 -15.09 -17.57
CA ASP A 3 -14.46 -15.82 -16.99
C ASP A 3 -15.19 -16.59 -18.11
N GLY A 4 -15.32 -17.89 -17.92
CA GLY A 4 -15.94 -18.79 -18.91
C GLY A 4 -14.94 -19.61 -19.74
N ASP A 5 -13.64 -19.42 -19.62
CA ASP A 5 -12.66 -20.34 -20.19
C ASP A 5 -12.82 -21.72 -19.55
N ALA A 6 -12.95 -22.78 -20.38
CA ALA A 6 -13.13 -24.13 -19.87
C ALA A 6 -11.92 -24.55 -19.02
N GLY A 7 -12.18 -25.10 -17.83
CA GLY A 7 -11.12 -25.53 -16.90
C GLY A 7 -10.53 -24.39 -16.06
N PHE A 8 -11.00 -23.15 -16.19
CA PHE A 8 -10.62 -22.04 -15.30
C PHE A 8 -11.69 -21.85 -14.20
N GLY A 9 -11.26 -21.68 -12.96
CA GLY A 9 -12.17 -21.49 -11.84
C GLY A 9 -11.54 -20.79 -10.64
N TYR A 10 -12.39 -20.47 -9.67
CA TYR A 10 -12.03 -19.73 -8.46
C TYR A 10 -12.35 -20.53 -7.21
N GLY A 11 -11.49 -20.45 -6.21
CA GLY A 11 -11.76 -20.89 -4.85
C GLY A 11 -12.76 -20.00 -4.10
N ALA A 12 -13.09 -20.38 -2.87
CA ALA A 12 -13.87 -19.55 -1.97
C ALA A 12 -13.13 -18.22 -1.67
N PRO A 13 -13.86 -17.12 -1.38
CA PRO A 13 -13.20 -15.88 -0.95
C PRO A 13 -12.50 -16.06 0.39
N GLU A 14 -11.29 -15.52 0.51
CA GLU A 14 -10.55 -15.51 1.76
C GLU A 14 -11.17 -14.54 2.78
N HIS A 15 -11.24 -14.97 4.06
CA HIS A 15 -11.62 -14.13 5.19
C HIS A 15 -10.43 -13.28 5.66
N LYS A 16 -10.35 -12.01 5.25
CA LYS A 16 -9.20 -11.15 5.47
C LYS A 16 -9.38 -10.18 6.64
N LEU A 17 -8.25 -9.70 7.18
CA LEU A 17 -8.20 -8.65 8.20
C LEU A 17 -8.80 -7.34 7.70
N GLY A 18 -8.37 -6.88 6.52
CA GLY A 18 -8.77 -5.63 5.87
C GLY A 18 -8.98 -5.79 4.36
N ILE A 19 -9.19 -4.67 3.67
CA ILE A 19 -9.49 -4.60 2.22
C ILE A 19 -10.58 -5.63 1.84
N LYS A 20 -11.63 -5.72 2.66
CA LYS A 20 -12.68 -6.75 2.51
C LYS A 20 -13.53 -6.56 1.26
N GLY A 21 -13.57 -5.33 0.72
CA GLY A 21 -14.27 -5.01 -0.52
C GLY A 21 -13.59 -5.55 -1.79
N SER A 22 -12.31 -5.96 -1.71
CA SER A 22 -11.57 -6.60 -2.80
C SER A 22 -11.41 -8.08 -2.49
N PRO A 23 -12.15 -8.99 -3.15
CA PRO A 23 -12.06 -10.43 -2.88
C PRO A 23 -10.68 -10.98 -3.28
N THR A 24 -10.14 -11.86 -2.45
CA THR A 24 -8.95 -12.66 -2.73
C THR A 24 -9.38 -14.11 -2.82
N ARG A 25 -8.97 -14.82 -3.86
CA ARG A 25 -9.35 -16.20 -4.13
C ARG A 25 -8.17 -16.97 -4.70
N GLU A 26 -8.15 -18.26 -4.48
CA GLU A 26 -7.31 -19.19 -5.23
C GLU A 26 -7.82 -19.32 -6.68
N LEU A 27 -6.90 -19.53 -7.62
CA LEU A 27 -7.22 -19.77 -9.03
C LEU A 27 -6.92 -21.23 -9.37
N TYR A 28 -7.87 -21.90 -10.05
CA TYR A 28 -7.72 -23.27 -10.51
C TYR A 28 -7.62 -23.33 -12.02
N PHE A 29 -6.77 -24.22 -12.50
CA PHE A 29 -6.58 -24.50 -13.90
C PHE A 29 -6.60 -26.03 -14.10
N ASP A 30 -7.69 -26.55 -14.61
CA ASP A 30 -7.86 -27.97 -14.90
C ASP A 30 -7.98 -28.17 -16.42
N ASN A 31 -6.87 -28.59 -17.06
CA ASN A 31 -6.80 -28.70 -18.51
C ASN A 31 -7.32 -27.45 -19.24
N CYS A 32 -7.03 -26.26 -18.70
CA CYS A 32 -7.53 -25.01 -19.25
C CYS A 32 -6.77 -24.65 -20.54
N GLU A 33 -7.43 -24.80 -21.66
CA GLU A 33 -6.90 -24.42 -22.98
C GLU A 33 -7.30 -23.01 -23.32
N ILE A 34 -6.30 -22.17 -23.69
CA ILE A 34 -6.52 -20.80 -24.12
C ILE A 34 -5.89 -20.57 -25.51
N PRO A 35 -6.47 -19.71 -26.37
CA PRO A 35 -5.88 -19.41 -27.67
C PRO A 35 -4.47 -18.82 -27.54
N GLU A 36 -3.57 -19.21 -28.42
CA GLU A 36 -2.20 -18.69 -28.46
C GLU A 36 -2.15 -17.16 -28.57
N SER A 37 -3.13 -16.55 -29.24
CA SER A 37 -3.27 -15.10 -29.38
C SER A 37 -3.41 -14.35 -28.05
N ARG A 38 -3.73 -15.04 -26.94
CA ARG A 38 -3.78 -14.48 -25.59
C ARG A 38 -2.47 -14.63 -24.81
N ARG A 39 -1.42 -15.19 -25.44
CA ARG A 39 -0.10 -15.29 -24.82
C ARG A 39 0.52 -13.89 -24.70
N VAL A 40 1.05 -13.59 -23.55
CA VAL A 40 1.77 -12.34 -23.25
C VAL A 40 3.27 -12.60 -23.24
N GLY A 41 3.98 -12.08 -24.24
CA GLY A 41 5.43 -12.33 -24.43
C GLY A 41 5.75 -13.72 -24.98
N ASP A 42 7.01 -14.08 -24.99
CA ASP A 42 7.48 -15.36 -25.48
C ASP A 42 7.44 -16.46 -24.40
N GLU A 43 7.54 -17.72 -24.85
CA GLU A 43 7.61 -18.85 -23.92
C GLU A 43 8.83 -18.73 -22.99
N GLY A 44 8.61 -18.99 -21.70
CA GLY A 44 9.63 -18.87 -20.67
C GLY A 44 9.84 -17.45 -20.12
N GLU A 45 9.23 -16.40 -20.69
CA GLU A 45 9.39 -15.02 -20.22
C GLU A 45 8.44 -14.59 -19.09
N GLY A 46 7.43 -15.38 -18.78
CA GLY A 46 6.35 -14.98 -17.83
C GLY A 46 6.86 -14.47 -16.49
N PHE A 47 7.84 -15.14 -15.88
CA PHE A 47 8.43 -14.70 -14.62
C PHE A 47 9.13 -13.34 -14.74
N LYS A 48 9.88 -13.11 -15.83
CA LYS A 48 10.55 -11.84 -16.09
C LYS A 48 9.56 -10.70 -16.33
N ILE A 49 8.47 -10.97 -17.05
CA ILE A 49 7.37 -10.02 -17.26
C ILE A 49 6.73 -9.65 -15.93
N ALA A 50 6.42 -10.64 -15.09
CA ALA A 50 5.86 -10.39 -13.76
C ALA A 50 6.77 -9.50 -12.89
N LEU A 51 8.09 -9.76 -12.86
CA LEU A 51 9.02 -8.93 -12.10
C LEU A 51 9.12 -7.49 -12.61
N ARG A 52 9.09 -7.28 -13.94
CA ARG A 52 9.06 -5.94 -14.52
C ARG A 52 7.78 -5.21 -14.16
N THR A 53 6.63 -5.87 -14.20
CA THR A 53 5.36 -5.30 -13.81
C THR A 53 5.40 -4.81 -12.37
N LEU A 54 6.00 -5.58 -11.44
CA LEU A 54 6.14 -5.19 -10.04
C LEU A 54 6.93 -3.88 -9.84
N ASP A 55 7.89 -3.56 -10.71
CA ASP A 55 8.66 -2.30 -10.60
C ASP A 55 7.78 -1.06 -10.85
N HIS A 56 6.66 -1.21 -11.55
CA HIS A 56 5.66 -0.16 -11.76
C HIS A 56 4.55 -0.22 -10.71
N THR A 57 4.02 -1.40 -10.41
CA THR A 57 2.85 -1.56 -9.53
C THR A 57 3.17 -1.30 -8.05
N ARG A 58 4.42 -1.48 -7.60
CA ARG A 58 4.84 -1.06 -6.25
C ARG A 58 4.61 0.43 -5.99
N VAL A 59 4.73 1.27 -7.01
CA VAL A 59 4.44 2.70 -6.90
C VAL A 59 2.94 2.95 -6.65
N THR A 60 2.06 2.19 -7.28
CA THR A 60 0.60 2.29 -7.03
C THR A 60 0.23 1.81 -5.63
N ILE A 61 0.92 0.77 -5.12
CA ILE A 61 0.73 0.34 -3.71
C ILE A 61 1.22 1.40 -2.72
N ALA A 62 2.32 2.08 -3.02
CA ALA A 62 2.77 3.21 -2.21
C ALA A 62 1.72 4.33 -2.20
N ALA A 63 1.13 4.66 -3.34
CA ALA A 63 0.07 5.66 -3.43
C ALA A 63 -1.19 5.25 -2.65
N GLN A 64 -1.59 3.97 -2.70
CA GLN A 64 -2.69 3.43 -1.90
C GLN A 64 -2.41 3.58 -0.40
N ALA A 65 -1.21 3.20 0.06
CA ALA A 65 -0.81 3.33 1.45
C ALA A 65 -0.85 4.80 1.93
N LEU A 66 -0.35 5.73 1.10
CA LEU A 66 -0.41 7.17 1.37
C LEU A 66 -1.85 7.69 1.47
N GLY A 67 -2.75 7.22 0.59
CA GLY A 67 -4.17 7.60 0.62
C GLY A 67 -4.85 7.17 1.91
N ILE A 68 -4.60 5.94 2.38
CA ILE A 68 -5.10 5.43 3.66
C ILE A 68 -4.57 6.27 4.83
N ALA A 69 -3.26 6.54 4.85
CA ALA A 69 -2.61 7.33 5.89
C ALA A 69 -3.12 8.77 5.93
N GLN A 70 -3.28 9.41 4.76
CA GLN A 70 -3.83 10.76 4.66
C GLN A 70 -5.27 10.81 5.20
N GLY A 71 -6.12 9.88 4.78
CA GLY A 71 -7.50 9.81 5.28
C GLY A 71 -7.58 9.63 6.79
N ALA A 72 -6.68 8.82 7.38
CA ALA A 72 -6.61 8.64 8.83
C ALA A 72 -6.15 9.90 9.56
N LEU A 73 -5.15 10.61 9.03
CA LEU A 73 -4.68 11.89 9.57
C LEU A 73 -5.78 12.96 9.50
N ASP A 74 -6.42 13.11 8.34
CA ASP A 74 -7.46 14.13 8.13
C ASP A 74 -8.64 13.92 9.07
N TYR A 75 -9.09 12.66 9.22
CA TYR A 75 -10.16 12.31 10.15
C TYR A 75 -9.77 12.64 11.60
N SER A 76 -8.56 12.26 12.00
CA SER A 76 -8.06 12.53 13.35
C SER A 76 -7.95 14.03 13.65
N LEU A 77 -7.51 14.84 12.67
CA LEU A 77 -7.42 16.30 12.80
C LEU A 77 -8.79 16.94 13.06
N GLY A 78 -9.84 16.47 12.40
CA GLY A 78 -11.21 16.91 12.68
C GLY A 78 -11.62 16.55 14.12
N TYR A 79 -11.44 15.29 14.46
CA TYR A 79 -11.85 14.77 15.78
C TYR A 79 -11.16 15.48 16.96
N VAL A 80 -9.84 15.68 16.92
CA VAL A 80 -9.11 16.28 18.05
C VAL A 80 -9.46 17.75 18.28
N LYS A 81 -9.93 18.47 17.25
CA LYS A 81 -10.41 19.86 17.35
C LYS A 81 -11.78 19.96 18.02
N GLU A 82 -12.63 18.98 17.81
CA GLU A 82 -14.00 18.95 18.34
C GLU A 82 -14.08 18.29 19.71
N ARG A 83 -13.34 17.21 19.92
CA ARG A 83 -13.36 16.45 21.19
C ARG A 83 -12.79 17.27 22.35
N ARG A 84 -13.56 17.38 23.40
CA ARG A 84 -13.15 18.10 24.63
C ARG A 84 -13.00 17.14 25.80
N GLN A 85 -11.89 17.25 26.51
CA GLN A 85 -11.62 16.55 27.78
C GLN A 85 -10.76 17.46 28.68
N PHE A 86 -10.88 17.31 30.00
CA PHE A 86 -10.12 18.09 30.97
C PHE A 86 -10.24 19.60 30.76
N GLY A 87 -11.46 20.04 30.38
CA GLY A 87 -11.82 21.46 30.24
C GLY A 87 -11.41 22.14 28.92
N LYS A 88 -10.76 21.46 27.98
CA LYS A 88 -10.31 22.02 26.70
C LYS A 88 -10.43 21.04 25.54
N ALA A 89 -10.24 21.50 24.30
CA ALA A 89 -10.11 20.61 23.14
C ALA A 89 -8.88 19.72 23.33
N ILE A 90 -8.97 18.45 22.89
CA ILE A 90 -7.80 17.57 23.02
C ILE A 90 -6.64 18.00 22.10
N ALA A 91 -6.92 18.77 21.04
CA ALA A 91 -5.92 19.43 20.20
C ALA A 91 -5.00 20.40 20.97
N ASP A 92 -5.44 20.90 22.14
CA ASP A 92 -4.66 21.84 22.95
C ASP A 92 -3.62 21.14 23.86
N PHE A 93 -3.54 19.81 23.83
CA PHE A 93 -2.54 19.05 24.57
C PHE A 93 -1.27 18.88 23.71
N GLN A 94 -0.15 19.39 24.23
CA GLN A 94 1.13 19.41 23.52
C GLN A 94 1.60 18.01 23.06
N GLY A 95 1.35 16.96 23.88
CA GLY A 95 1.68 15.59 23.50
C GLY A 95 0.95 15.12 22.24
N LEU A 96 -0.32 15.51 22.06
CA LEU A 96 -1.09 15.19 20.84
C LEU A 96 -0.63 16.04 19.65
N GLN A 97 -0.23 17.28 19.87
CA GLN A 97 0.35 18.15 18.82
C GLN A 97 1.63 17.56 18.26
N PHE A 98 2.51 17.02 19.12
CA PHE A 98 3.74 16.36 18.68
C PHE A 98 3.44 15.11 17.84
N MET A 99 2.50 14.28 18.28
CA MET A 99 2.08 13.10 17.54
C MET A 99 1.55 13.47 16.15
N ILE A 100 0.68 14.46 16.06
CA ILE A 100 0.12 14.96 14.79
C ILE A 100 1.22 15.51 13.87
N ALA A 101 2.17 16.27 14.41
CA ALA A 101 3.29 16.80 13.64
C ALA A 101 4.16 15.67 13.06
N ASP A 102 4.46 14.64 13.87
CA ASP A 102 5.21 13.47 13.43
C ASP A 102 4.48 12.67 12.34
N MET A 103 3.16 12.47 12.49
CA MET A 103 2.32 11.83 11.47
C MET A 103 2.40 12.58 10.14
N ALA A 104 2.20 13.90 10.16
CA ALA A 104 2.22 14.74 8.98
C ALA A 104 3.60 14.76 8.30
N MET A 105 4.67 14.90 9.08
CA MET A 105 6.05 14.92 8.58
C MET A 105 6.43 13.60 7.89
N LYS A 106 6.16 12.46 8.53
CA LYS A 106 6.43 11.13 7.96
C LYS A 106 5.65 10.89 6.67
N LEU A 107 4.36 11.28 6.68
CA LEU A 107 3.48 11.13 5.51
C LEU A 107 3.99 11.95 4.33
N GLU A 108 4.39 13.20 4.55
CA GLU A 108 4.91 14.05 3.48
C GLU A 108 6.24 13.54 2.92
N ALA A 109 7.15 13.07 3.78
CA ALA A 109 8.40 12.45 3.32
C ALA A 109 8.14 11.22 2.42
N ALA A 110 7.21 10.36 2.82
CA ALA A 110 6.82 9.20 2.02
C ALA A 110 6.14 9.59 0.69
N ARG A 111 5.36 10.68 0.69
CA ARG A 111 4.72 11.24 -0.51
C ARG A 111 5.75 11.70 -1.54
N GLN A 112 6.74 12.48 -1.12
CA GLN A 112 7.78 12.98 -2.02
C GLN A 112 8.60 11.83 -2.62
N LEU A 113 8.93 10.82 -1.84
CA LEU A 113 9.60 9.61 -2.35
C LEU A 113 8.73 8.86 -3.36
N THR A 114 7.42 8.78 -3.13
CA THR A 114 6.48 8.13 -4.05
C THR A 114 6.35 8.90 -5.36
N TYR A 115 6.30 10.23 -5.32
CA TYR A 115 6.29 11.04 -6.54
C TYR A 115 7.61 10.92 -7.33
N ALA A 116 8.74 10.87 -6.64
CA ALA A 116 10.02 10.62 -7.28
C ALA A 116 10.10 9.25 -7.97
N ALA A 117 9.47 8.21 -7.38
CA ALA A 117 9.36 6.89 -7.98
C ALA A 117 8.38 6.87 -9.16
N ALA A 118 7.24 7.58 -9.04
CA ALA A 118 6.24 7.68 -10.10
C ALA A 118 6.80 8.33 -11.37
N ALA A 119 7.55 9.43 -11.23
CA ALA A 119 8.21 10.08 -12.37
C ALA A 119 9.20 9.15 -13.09
N ARG A 120 9.91 8.29 -12.35
CA ARG A 120 10.81 7.28 -12.91
C ARG A 120 10.04 6.17 -13.65
N SER A 121 8.95 5.71 -13.04
CA SER A 121 8.07 4.71 -13.63
C SER A 121 7.47 5.20 -14.96
N GLU A 122 7.01 6.44 -15.00
CA GLU A 122 6.46 7.07 -16.20
C GLU A 122 7.50 7.16 -17.33
N ARG A 123 8.71 7.64 -17.04
CA ARG A 123 9.80 7.69 -18.02
C ARG A 123 10.11 6.31 -18.58
N ALA A 124 10.16 5.28 -17.73
CA ALA A 124 10.41 3.90 -18.16
C ALA A 124 9.27 3.37 -19.07
N MET A 125 8.01 3.70 -18.77
CA MET A 125 6.87 3.33 -19.61
C MET A 125 6.90 4.01 -20.99
N HIS A 126 7.53 5.19 -21.09
CA HIS A 126 7.77 5.86 -22.36
C HIS A 126 9.06 5.42 -23.08
N GLY A 127 9.67 4.33 -22.64
CA GLY A 127 10.82 3.70 -23.32
C GLY A 127 12.20 4.22 -22.89
N GLU A 128 12.29 5.07 -21.86
CA GLU A 128 13.58 5.48 -21.32
C GLU A 128 14.20 4.37 -20.46
N THR A 129 15.51 4.25 -20.52
CA THR A 129 16.27 3.38 -19.60
C THR A 129 16.44 4.09 -18.26
N VAL A 130 15.75 3.63 -17.23
CA VAL A 130 15.80 4.20 -15.88
C VAL A 130 16.47 3.18 -14.94
N ALA A 131 17.78 3.33 -14.76
CA ALA A 131 18.61 2.34 -14.04
C ALA A 131 18.25 2.17 -12.55
N ASP A 132 17.69 3.18 -11.93
CA ASP A 132 17.34 3.21 -10.50
C ASP A 132 15.83 2.97 -10.21
N LEU A 133 15.02 2.62 -11.22
CA LEU A 133 13.58 2.40 -11.06
C LEU A 133 13.29 1.32 -10.00
N THR A 134 13.93 0.17 -10.09
CA THR A 134 13.73 -0.94 -9.14
C THR A 134 14.05 -0.53 -7.69
N PHE A 135 15.09 0.29 -7.49
CA PHE A 135 15.40 0.82 -6.17
C PHE A 135 14.30 1.76 -5.67
N PHE A 136 13.91 2.77 -6.46
CA PHE A 136 12.93 3.75 -6.05
C PHE A 136 11.53 3.17 -5.87
N SER A 137 11.09 2.22 -6.69
CA SER A 137 9.81 1.53 -6.54
C SER A 137 9.76 0.70 -5.24
N SER A 138 10.86 0.02 -4.91
CA SER A 138 10.98 -0.72 -3.66
C SER A 138 11.04 0.20 -2.43
N ALA A 139 11.77 1.30 -2.53
CA ALA A 139 11.93 2.27 -1.45
C ALA A 139 10.62 2.99 -1.13
N CYS A 140 9.91 3.48 -2.15
CA CYS A 140 8.65 4.18 -1.93
C CYS A 140 7.56 3.26 -1.35
N LYS A 141 7.44 2.02 -1.85
CA LYS A 141 6.49 1.03 -1.32
C LYS A 141 6.78 0.71 0.14
N THR A 142 8.04 0.49 0.49
CA THR A 142 8.44 0.20 1.87
C THR A 142 8.14 1.39 2.79
N MET A 143 8.59 2.58 2.41
CA MET A 143 8.42 3.80 3.21
C MET A 143 6.94 4.13 3.39
N ALA A 144 6.16 4.16 2.30
CA ALA A 144 4.75 4.53 2.36
C ALA A 144 3.93 3.54 3.21
N SER A 145 4.17 2.24 3.07
CA SER A 145 3.45 1.22 3.84
C SER A 145 3.83 1.19 5.33
N ASP A 146 5.10 1.41 5.67
CA ASP A 146 5.53 1.51 7.07
C ASP A 146 4.95 2.79 7.72
N VAL A 147 4.93 3.91 6.99
CA VAL A 147 4.31 5.16 7.43
C VAL A 147 2.79 5.00 7.58
N ALA A 148 2.12 4.32 6.64
CA ALA A 148 0.68 4.09 6.73
C ALA A 148 0.30 3.31 7.99
N MET A 149 1.07 2.28 8.35
CA MET A 149 0.86 1.56 9.61
C MET A 149 1.09 2.45 10.83
N SER A 150 2.15 3.26 10.85
CA SER A 150 2.41 4.19 11.95
C SER A 150 1.27 5.20 12.09
N VAL A 151 0.92 5.90 11.01
CA VAL A 151 -0.10 6.96 11.01
C VAL A 151 -1.49 6.43 11.37
N THR A 152 -1.90 5.28 10.83
CA THR A 152 -3.21 4.70 11.14
C THR A 152 -3.29 4.18 12.56
N THR A 153 -2.20 3.66 13.12
CA THR A 153 -2.11 3.25 14.54
C THR A 153 -2.21 4.47 15.46
N ASP A 154 -1.49 5.54 15.14
CA ASP A 154 -1.53 6.80 15.88
C ASP A 154 -2.92 7.46 15.78
N ALA A 155 -3.61 7.34 14.63
CA ALA A 155 -4.99 7.81 14.46
C ALA A 155 -5.97 7.10 15.42
N VAL A 156 -5.86 5.77 15.53
CA VAL A 156 -6.64 5.01 16.53
C VAL A 156 -6.33 5.51 17.95
N GLN A 157 -5.06 5.75 18.27
CA GLN A 157 -4.63 6.25 19.57
C GLN A 157 -5.19 7.67 19.86
N LEU A 158 -5.19 8.58 18.87
CA LEU A 158 -5.73 9.94 18.99
C LEU A 158 -7.23 9.96 19.32
N LEU A 159 -7.99 8.99 18.79
CA LEU A 159 -9.41 8.85 19.08
C LEU A 159 -9.67 8.11 20.40
N GLY A 160 -8.68 7.44 20.97
CA GLY A 160 -8.83 6.64 22.18
C GLY A 160 -9.85 5.51 22.01
N GLY A 161 -10.75 5.31 22.98
CA GLY A 161 -11.77 4.26 22.90
C GLY A 161 -12.66 4.34 21.66
N TYR A 162 -12.94 5.54 21.15
CA TYR A 162 -13.71 5.73 19.91
C TYR A 162 -12.94 5.28 18.65
N GLY A 163 -11.61 5.31 18.69
CA GLY A 163 -10.80 4.77 17.59
C GLY A 163 -10.81 3.23 17.49
N TYR A 164 -11.28 2.54 18.53
CA TYR A 164 -11.28 1.09 18.63
C TYR A 164 -12.62 0.43 18.29
N VAL A 165 -13.68 1.24 18.09
CA VAL A 165 -15.02 0.75 17.74
C VAL A 165 -15.32 0.97 16.26
N ASN A 166 -16.15 0.10 15.68
CA ASN A 166 -16.42 0.06 14.24
C ASN A 166 -17.26 1.27 13.73
N ASP A 167 -17.82 2.08 14.62
CA ASP A 167 -18.56 3.29 14.27
C ASP A 167 -17.64 4.41 13.72
N TYR A 168 -16.33 4.30 13.94
CA TYR A 168 -15.31 5.25 13.49
C TYR A 168 -14.37 4.58 12.48
N PRO A 169 -13.95 5.29 11.40
CA PRO A 169 -13.28 4.65 10.27
C PRO A 169 -11.82 4.29 10.52
N VAL A 170 -11.17 4.83 11.57
CA VAL A 170 -9.72 4.72 11.75
C VAL A 170 -9.27 3.29 12.07
N GLU A 171 -10.08 2.48 12.76
CA GLU A 171 -9.79 1.08 13.03
C GLU A 171 -9.73 0.26 11.71
N ARG A 172 -10.66 0.54 10.78
CA ARG A 172 -10.67 -0.08 9.46
C ARG A 172 -9.46 0.35 8.64
N MET A 173 -9.13 1.66 8.67
CA MET A 173 -7.95 2.18 7.97
C MET A 173 -6.66 1.49 8.46
N MET A 174 -6.53 1.23 9.77
CA MET A 174 -5.38 0.50 10.31
C MET A 174 -5.33 -0.95 9.81
N ARG A 175 -6.48 -1.66 9.78
CA ARG A 175 -6.55 -3.03 9.24
C ARG A 175 -6.24 -3.06 7.75
N ASP A 176 -6.75 -2.09 6.99
CA ASP A 176 -6.53 -1.97 5.55
C ASP A 176 -5.08 -1.61 5.21
N ALA A 177 -4.45 -0.74 5.99
CA ALA A 177 -3.04 -0.37 5.80
C ALA A 177 -2.09 -1.58 5.90
N LYS A 178 -2.41 -2.56 6.74
CA LYS A 178 -1.51 -3.69 7.02
C LYS A 178 -1.13 -4.49 5.78
N ILE A 179 -2.05 -4.70 4.84
CA ILE A 179 -1.75 -5.48 3.63
C ILE A 179 -0.69 -4.83 2.76
N THR A 180 -0.57 -3.49 2.79
CA THR A 180 0.41 -2.75 1.97
C THR A 180 1.86 -3.08 2.33
N GLN A 181 2.13 -3.59 3.55
CA GLN A 181 3.43 -4.10 3.96
C GLN A 181 3.72 -5.53 3.46
N ILE A 182 2.69 -6.25 2.98
CA ILE A 182 2.75 -7.69 2.71
C ILE A 182 2.76 -7.99 1.22
N TYR A 183 1.72 -7.54 0.50
CA TYR A 183 1.59 -7.89 -0.92
C TYR A 183 2.55 -7.11 -1.81
N GLU A 184 2.65 -7.53 -3.07
CA GLU A 184 3.62 -7.04 -4.07
C GLU A 184 5.09 -7.18 -3.62
N GLY A 185 5.33 -8.19 -2.80
CA GLY A 185 6.58 -8.44 -2.09
C GLY A 185 6.60 -7.76 -0.73
N THR A 186 6.81 -8.55 0.33
CA THR A 186 6.87 -8.03 1.69
C THR A 186 7.94 -6.95 1.84
N ASN A 187 7.80 -6.08 2.84
CA ASN A 187 8.80 -5.02 3.08
C ASN A 187 10.21 -5.58 3.37
N GLN A 188 10.32 -6.84 3.83
CA GLN A 188 11.60 -7.54 3.94
C GLN A 188 12.20 -7.84 2.56
N ILE A 189 11.39 -8.32 1.63
CA ILE A 189 11.82 -8.55 0.23
C ILE A 189 12.23 -7.23 -0.44
N GLN A 190 11.47 -6.14 -0.22
CA GLN A 190 11.83 -4.83 -0.76
C GLN A 190 13.22 -4.38 -0.27
N ARG A 191 13.53 -4.58 1.01
CA ARG A 191 14.86 -4.26 1.58
C ARG A 191 15.96 -5.09 0.93
N MET A 192 15.72 -6.37 0.66
CA MET A 192 16.66 -7.22 -0.10
C MET A 192 16.85 -6.72 -1.52
N VAL A 193 15.78 -6.31 -2.20
CA VAL A 193 15.85 -5.76 -3.56
C VAL A 193 16.67 -4.48 -3.59
N MET A 194 16.40 -3.54 -2.68
CA MET A 194 17.19 -2.29 -2.56
C MET A 194 18.66 -2.56 -2.29
N ALA A 195 18.97 -3.44 -1.33
CA ALA A 195 20.36 -3.79 -1.00
C ALA A 195 21.10 -4.37 -2.20
N ARG A 196 20.46 -5.25 -2.97
CA ARG A 196 21.05 -5.81 -4.19
C ARG A 196 21.33 -4.76 -5.27
N GLN A 197 20.53 -3.69 -5.34
CA GLN A 197 20.80 -2.60 -6.29
C GLN A 197 21.99 -1.75 -5.87
N LEU A 198 22.17 -1.54 -4.56
CA LEU A 198 23.26 -0.74 -4.01
C LEU A 198 24.61 -1.46 -3.97
N LEU A 199 24.60 -2.81 -3.94
CA LEU A 199 25.80 -3.64 -3.83
C LEU A 199 26.29 -4.22 -5.16
N LYS A 200 25.70 -3.80 -6.28
CA LYS A 200 26.20 -4.08 -7.63
C LYS A 200 27.41 -3.21 -7.94
#